data_7b347b43c2ea0bfd28c04adb2b50e819
#
_entry.id   7b347b43c2ea0bfd28c04adb2b50e819
#
_cell.length_a   1.000
_cell.length_b   1.000
_cell.length_c   1.000
_cell.angle_alpha   90.00
_cell.angle_beta   90.00
_cell.angle_gamma   90.00
#
_symmetry.space_group_name_H-M   'P 1'
#
loop_
_entity.id
_entity.type
_entity.pdbx_description
1 polymer ?
#
loop_
_entity_poly.entity_id
_entity_poly.type
_entity_poly.pdbx_seq_one_letter_code
_entity_poly.pdbx_strand_id
1 'polypeptide(L)'
;SRNVGPNIDSWSEFQPLGVVAGITPFNFPVMVPMWMFPLAIVCGNTFILKPSERDPSSTLYIAQLLKEAGLPDGVMNVVNGDKEAVDVLLSDERIKAVSFVGSTPIAEYIYATANANGKRCQALGGAKNHAIVMPDADIDNAVNQLLGAAFGSSGERCMALSVAVTVGDETADALVSKMSNVM
;
A
#
# COMPACT_ATOMS: atom_id res chain seq x y z
N SER A 1 7.98 23.54 -24.58
CA SER A 1 8.97 24.44 -25.25
C SER A 1 8.24 25.35 -26.23
N ARG A 2 8.57 26.63 -26.20
CA ARG A 2 8.06 27.60 -27.17
C ARG A 2 9.06 27.77 -28.32
N ASN A 3 8.55 28.07 -29.53
CA ASN A 3 9.37 28.30 -30.71
C ASN A 3 10.36 27.17 -31.04
N VAL A 4 9.89 25.93 -30.98
CA VAL A 4 10.68 24.76 -31.43
C VAL A 4 10.87 24.72 -32.95
N GLY A 5 10.15 25.59 -33.67
CA GLY A 5 10.23 25.89 -35.07
C GLY A 5 9.44 27.16 -35.36
N PRO A 6 9.49 27.73 -36.59
CA PRO A 6 8.72 28.94 -36.94
C PRO A 6 7.22 28.73 -36.67
N ASN A 7 6.67 29.47 -35.68
CA ASN A 7 5.28 29.39 -35.22
C ASN A 7 4.87 28.01 -34.69
N ILE A 8 5.81 27.23 -34.13
CA ILE A 8 5.55 25.91 -33.56
C ILE A 8 5.92 25.91 -32.07
N ASP A 9 4.92 25.64 -31.20
CA ASP A 9 5.13 25.32 -29.80
C ASP A 9 4.92 23.82 -29.57
N SER A 10 5.63 23.25 -28.59
CA SER A 10 5.49 21.85 -28.19
C SER A 10 5.35 21.75 -26.68
N TRP A 11 4.37 21.00 -26.23
CA TRP A 11 4.16 20.71 -24.81
C TRP A 11 3.69 19.26 -24.63
N SER A 12 3.86 18.76 -23.43
CA SER A 12 3.28 17.48 -22.98
C SER A 12 2.28 17.74 -21.87
N GLU A 13 1.23 16.96 -21.83
CA GLU A 13 0.15 17.05 -20.85
C GLU A 13 -0.21 15.66 -20.34
N PHE A 14 -0.42 15.54 -19.00
CA PHE A 14 -0.92 14.32 -18.42
C PHE A 14 -2.43 14.22 -18.59
N GLN A 15 -2.91 13.05 -18.99
CA GLN A 15 -4.33 12.74 -19.13
C GLN A 15 -4.72 11.63 -18.16
N PRO A 16 -5.97 11.61 -17.63
CA PRO A 16 -6.47 10.49 -16.86
C PRO A 16 -6.41 9.18 -17.67
N LEU A 17 -6.15 8.07 -16.98
CA LEU A 17 -6.18 6.74 -17.59
C LEU A 17 -7.61 6.24 -17.85
N GLY A 18 -8.57 6.73 -17.07
CA GLY A 18 -9.97 6.30 -17.07
C GLY A 18 -10.30 5.46 -15.84
N VAL A 19 -10.61 4.19 -16.00
CA VAL A 19 -10.93 3.29 -14.88
C VAL A 19 -9.65 2.67 -14.33
N VAL A 20 -9.43 2.80 -13.02
CA VAL A 20 -8.31 2.19 -12.31
C VAL A 20 -8.79 1.44 -11.07
N ALA A 21 -8.04 0.45 -10.61
CA ALA A 21 -8.43 -0.38 -9.48
C ALA A 21 -7.38 -0.39 -8.38
N GLY A 22 -7.85 -0.58 -7.13
CA GLY A 22 -7.03 -0.83 -5.96
C GLY A 22 -7.44 -2.10 -5.25
N ILE A 23 -6.49 -2.91 -4.83
CA ILE A 23 -6.69 -4.14 -4.08
C ILE A 23 -5.91 -4.01 -2.79
N THR A 24 -6.59 -4.09 -1.64
CA THR A 24 -6.00 -3.70 -0.36
C THR A 24 -6.09 -4.79 0.71
N PRO A 25 -5.12 -4.83 1.64
CA PRO A 25 -5.06 -5.83 2.68
C PRO A 25 -5.94 -5.49 3.89
N PHE A 26 -6.07 -6.45 4.82
CA PHE A 26 -6.88 -6.32 6.04
C PHE A 26 -6.21 -5.51 7.15
N ASN A 27 -4.88 -5.50 7.24
CA ASN A 27 -4.15 -4.96 8.39
C ASN A 27 -4.21 -3.43 8.52
N PHE A 28 -4.52 -2.71 7.44
CA PHE A 28 -4.78 -1.27 7.41
C PHE A 28 -5.95 -0.96 6.48
N PRO A 29 -7.19 -1.30 6.88
CA PRO A 29 -8.36 -1.27 5.99
C PRO A 29 -8.84 0.14 5.60
N VAL A 30 -8.35 1.17 6.28
CA VAL A 30 -8.61 2.58 5.95
C VAL A 30 -7.40 3.22 5.30
N MET A 31 -6.22 3.09 5.92
CA MET A 31 -5.02 3.81 5.51
C MET A 31 -4.56 3.41 4.10
N VAL A 32 -4.49 2.13 3.81
CA VAL A 32 -3.99 1.65 2.50
C VAL A 32 -4.91 2.05 1.34
N PRO A 33 -6.23 1.90 1.42
CA PRO A 33 -7.13 2.47 0.40
C PRO A 33 -6.92 3.97 0.20
N MET A 34 -6.71 4.73 1.26
CA MET A 34 -6.49 6.17 1.18
C MET A 34 -5.14 6.58 0.56
N TRP A 35 -4.22 5.68 0.37
CA TRP A 35 -3.03 5.94 -0.45
C TRP A 35 -3.34 5.91 -1.95
N MET A 36 -4.44 5.28 -2.36
CA MET A 36 -4.75 4.95 -3.75
C MET A 36 -5.84 5.85 -4.33
N PHE A 37 -7.07 5.73 -3.80
CA PHE A 37 -8.24 6.35 -4.44
C PHE A 37 -8.21 7.88 -4.45
N PRO A 38 -7.74 8.62 -3.42
CA PRO A 38 -7.76 10.07 -3.46
C PRO A 38 -6.90 10.63 -4.59
N LEU A 39 -5.69 10.07 -4.78
CA LEU A 39 -4.80 10.47 -5.87
C LEU A 39 -5.37 10.10 -7.24
N ALA A 40 -5.97 8.93 -7.37
CA ALA A 40 -6.59 8.51 -8.61
C ALA A 40 -7.74 9.44 -9.02
N ILE A 41 -8.61 9.77 -8.06
CA ILE A 41 -9.80 10.62 -8.30
C ILE A 41 -9.40 12.06 -8.61
N VAL A 42 -8.47 12.65 -7.85
CA VAL A 42 -8.02 14.03 -8.10
C VAL A 42 -7.33 14.18 -9.46
N CYS A 43 -6.72 13.10 -9.97
CA CYS A 43 -6.16 13.05 -11.32
C CYS A 43 -7.21 12.74 -12.43
N GLY A 44 -8.51 12.74 -12.10
CA GLY A 44 -9.59 12.57 -13.06
C GLY A 44 -9.93 11.12 -13.43
N ASN A 45 -9.46 10.14 -12.67
CA ASN A 45 -9.81 8.74 -12.89
C ASN A 45 -11.05 8.33 -12.08
N THR A 46 -11.74 7.30 -12.53
CA THR A 46 -12.69 6.55 -11.70
C THR A 46 -11.98 5.37 -11.03
N PHE A 47 -12.38 5.07 -9.80
CA PHE A 47 -11.69 4.10 -8.96
C PHE A 47 -12.60 2.93 -8.55
N ILE A 48 -12.09 1.72 -8.67
CA ILE A 48 -12.70 0.50 -8.16
C ILE A 48 -11.82 -0.01 -7.02
N LEU A 49 -12.35 -0.05 -5.81
CA LEU A 49 -11.66 -0.59 -4.64
C LEU A 49 -12.17 -1.99 -4.31
N LYS A 50 -11.27 -2.96 -4.28
CA LYS A 50 -11.51 -4.28 -3.70
C LYS A 50 -10.80 -4.36 -2.35
N PRO A 51 -11.53 -4.15 -1.23
CA PRO A 51 -10.97 -4.33 0.11
C PRO A 51 -10.70 -5.81 0.42
N SER A 52 -10.03 -6.06 1.54
CA SER A 52 -9.95 -7.42 2.07
C SER A 52 -11.35 -7.97 2.37
N GLU A 53 -11.59 -9.23 2.05
CA GLU A 53 -12.81 -9.96 2.39
C GLU A 53 -13.00 -10.13 3.90
N ARG A 54 -11.93 -9.94 4.69
CA ARG A 54 -11.96 -10.09 6.16
C ARG A 54 -12.62 -8.91 6.86
N ASP A 55 -12.46 -7.68 6.31
CA ASP A 55 -12.90 -6.45 6.96
C ASP A 55 -13.31 -5.34 5.96
N PRO A 56 -14.31 -5.59 5.11
CA PRO A 56 -14.71 -4.65 4.05
C PRO A 56 -15.49 -3.42 4.58
N SER A 57 -15.98 -3.45 5.81
CA SER A 57 -16.94 -2.47 6.33
C SER A 57 -16.42 -1.04 6.35
N SER A 58 -15.13 -0.84 6.67
CA SER A 58 -14.51 0.49 6.72
C SER A 58 -14.50 1.17 5.35
N THR A 59 -14.22 0.42 4.29
CA THR A 59 -14.19 0.96 2.91
C THR A 59 -15.58 1.27 2.37
N LEU A 60 -16.57 0.46 2.73
CA LEU A 60 -17.99 0.74 2.41
C LEU A 60 -18.44 2.05 3.09
N TYR A 61 -18.06 2.23 4.35
CA TYR A 61 -18.37 3.47 5.08
C TYR A 61 -17.68 4.70 4.47
N ILE A 62 -16.41 4.57 4.06
CA ILE A 62 -15.70 5.65 3.35
C ILE A 62 -16.41 6.00 2.04
N ALA A 63 -16.84 5.00 1.27
CA ALA A 63 -17.57 5.24 0.02
C ALA A 63 -18.89 6.00 0.28
N GLN A 64 -19.59 5.67 1.36
CA GLN A 64 -20.80 6.42 1.78
C GLN A 64 -20.45 7.86 2.14
N LEU A 65 -19.41 8.10 2.95
CA LEU A 65 -18.98 9.46 3.31
C LEU A 65 -18.59 10.29 2.09
N LEU A 66 -17.92 9.69 1.11
CA LEU A 66 -17.58 10.36 -0.15
C LEU A 66 -18.82 10.77 -0.94
N LYS A 67 -19.83 9.89 -0.99
CA LYS A 67 -21.13 10.21 -1.62
C LYS A 67 -21.84 11.35 -0.88
N GLU A 68 -21.89 11.33 0.45
CA GLU A 68 -22.45 12.40 1.29
C GLU A 68 -21.71 13.73 1.09
N ALA A 69 -20.40 13.67 0.86
CA ALA A 69 -19.56 14.83 0.55
C ALA A 69 -19.76 15.38 -0.86
N GLY A 70 -20.58 14.74 -1.70
CA GLY A 70 -20.90 15.18 -3.05
C GLY A 70 -20.06 14.59 -4.16
N LEU A 71 -19.30 13.53 -3.89
CA LEU A 71 -18.61 12.81 -4.97
C LEU A 71 -19.63 12.21 -5.94
N PRO A 72 -19.54 12.46 -7.27
CA PRO A 72 -20.48 11.94 -8.23
C PRO A 72 -20.56 10.41 -8.24
N ASP A 73 -21.73 9.87 -8.44
CA ASP A 73 -21.96 8.42 -8.55
C ASP A 73 -21.07 7.82 -9.66
N GLY A 74 -20.48 6.65 -9.40
CA GLY A 74 -19.59 5.96 -10.31
C GLY A 74 -18.13 6.37 -10.27
N VAL A 75 -17.76 7.46 -9.57
CA VAL A 75 -16.36 7.87 -9.43
C VAL A 75 -15.62 6.95 -8.45
N MET A 76 -16.22 6.63 -7.32
CA MET A 76 -15.70 5.65 -6.36
C MET A 76 -16.64 4.46 -6.26
N ASN A 77 -16.12 3.25 -6.46
CA ASN A 77 -16.89 2.01 -6.43
C ASN A 77 -16.17 1.01 -5.53
N VAL A 78 -16.94 0.22 -4.76
CA VAL A 78 -16.40 -0.86 -3.92
C VAL A 78 -16.94 -2.19 -4.40
N VAL A 79 -16.04 -3.14 -4.65
CA VAL A 79 -16.38 -4.51 -5.04
C VAL A 79 -15.84 -5.46 -3.98
N ASN A 80 -16.73 -6.20 -3.34
CA ASN A 80 -16.35 -7.24 -2.39
C ASN A 80 -16.05 -8.56 -3.10
N GLY A 81 -15.22 -9.38 -2.52
CA GLY A 81 -14.86 -10.71 -3.05
C GLY A 81 -13.40 -11.04 -2.73
N ASP A 82 -13.01 -12.21 -3.16
CA ASP A 82 -11.66 -12.75 -3.02
C ASP A 82 -10.95 -12.84 -4.39
N LYS A 83 -10.30 -13.96 -4.66
CA LYS A 83 -9.52 -14.19 -5.88
C LYS A 83 -10.34 -13.98 -7.17
N GLU A 84 -11.59 -14.40 -7.20
CA GLU A 84 -12.43 -14.28 -8.41
C GLU A 84 -12.64 -12.81 -8.78
N ALA A 85 -12.92 -11.96 -7.81
CA ALA A 85 -13.02 -10.52 -8.02
C ALA A 85 -11.70 -9.91 -8.50
N VAL A 86 -10.59 -10.34 -7.92
CA VAL A 86 -9.23 -9.91 -8.33
C VAL A 86 -8.98 -10.29 -9.79
N ASP A 87 -9.26 -11.52 -10.18
CA ASP A 87 -9.02 -12.01 -11.55
C ASP A 87 -9.82 -11.21 -12.59
N VAL A 88 -11.05 -10.84 -12.28
CA VAL A 88 -11.86 -9.95 -13.14
C VAL A 88 -11.21 -8.57 -13.26
N LEU A 89 -10.76 -7.97 -12.15
CA LEU A 89 -10.09 -6.66 -12.19
C LEU A 89 -8.80 -6.70 -13.01
N LEU A 90 -8.09 -7.82 -12.98
CA LEU A 90 -6.84 -8.00 -13.72
C LEU A 90 -7.06 -8.27 -15.21
N SER A 91 -8.17 -8.88 -15.60
CA SER A 91 -8.44 -9.26 -16.99
C SER A 91 -9.31 -8.28 -17.77
N ASP A 92 -10.19 -7.51 -17.11
CA ASP A 92 -11.12 -6.60 -17.79
C ASP A 92 -10.37 -5.46 -18.49
N GLU A 93 -10.52 -5.35 -19.80
CA GLU A 93 -9.82 -4.39 -20.66
C GLU A 93 -10.11 -2.91 -20.35
N ARG A 94 -11.24 -2.63 -19.70
CA ARG A 94 -11.62 -1.26 -19.30
C ARG A 94 -10.74 -0.73 -18.16
N ILE A 95 -10.19 -1.59 -17.32
CA ILE A 95 -9.30 -1.22 -16.23
C ILE A 95 -7.89 -1.03 -16.78
N LYS A 96 -7.35 0.17 -16.62
CA LYS A 96 -6.06 0.58 -17.20
C LYS A 96 -4.88 0.50 -16.26
N ALA A 97 -5.13 0.53 -14.95
CA ALA A 97 -4.09 0.40 -13.93
C ALA A 97 -4.62 -0.30 -12.69
N VAL A 98 -3.72 -1.02 -12.00
CA VAL A 98 -4.00 -1.70 -10.74
C VAL A 98 -2.93 -1.34 -9.72
N SER A 99 -3.36 -0.98 -8.50
CA SER A 99 -2.50 -0.83 -7.34
C SER A 99 -2.84 -1.91 -6.31
N PHE A 100 -1.82 -2.56 -5.77
CA PHE A 100 -1.97 -3.65 -4.82
C PHE A 100 -1.03 -3.48 -3.64
N VAL A 101 -1.53 -3.80 -2.45
CA VAL A 101 -0.72 -4.03 -1.25
C VAL A 101 -1.18 -5.33 -0.60
N GLY A 102 -0.24 -6.22 -0.30
CA GLY A 102 -0.53 -7.49 0.37
C GLY A 102 0.68 -8.41 0.47
N SER A 103 0.46 -9.74 0.47
CA SER A 103 1.56 -10.71 0.57
C SER A 103 2.35 -10.81 -0.73
N THR A 104 3.64 -11.16 -0.62
CA THR A 104 4.55 -11.25 -1.78
C THR A 104 4.06 -12.19 -2.88
N PRO A 105 3.59 -13.43 -2.60
CA PRO A 105 3.12 -14.31 -3.66
C PRO A 105 1.93 -13.74 -4.44
N ILE A 106 1.04 -13.02 -3.76
CA ILE A 106 -0.10 -12.36 -4.41
C ILE A 106 0.36 -11.13 -5.20
N ALA A 107 1.32 -10.36 -4.66
CA ALA A 107 1.91 -9.23 -5.39
C ALA A 107 2.55 -9.68 -6.72
N GLU A 108 3.29 -10.78 -6.71
CA GLU A 108 3.90 -11.39 -7.90
C GLU A 108 2.84 -11.81 -8.92
N TYR A 109 1.79 -12.51 -8.46
CA TYR A 109 0.67 -12.91 -9.30
C TYR A 109 -0.03 -11.73 -9.96
N ILE A 110 -0.37 -10.71 -9.16
CA ILE A 110 -1.05 -9.49 -9.65
C ILE A 110 -0.17 -8.75 -10.63
N TYR A 111 1.12 -8.57 -10.31
CA TYR A 111 2.05 -7.89 -11.19
C TYR A 111 2.18 -8.60 -12.55
N ALA A 112 2.41 -9.91 -12.54
CA ALA A 112 2.54 -10.70 -13.75
C ALA A 112 1.25 -10.65 -14.60
N THR A 113 0.09 -10.87 -13.96
CA THR A 113 -1.20 -10.92 -14.66
C THR A 113 -1.62 -9.56 -15.20
N ALA A 114 -1.45 -8.48 -14.43
CA ALA A 114 -1.78 -7.12 -14.87
C ALA A 114 -0.92 -6.71 -16.09
N ASN A 115 0.39 -6.96 -16.03
CA ASN A 115 1.28 -6.65 -17.15
C ASN A 115 0.96 -7.48 -18.39
N ALA A 116 0.64 -8.77 -18.25
CA ALA A 116 0.21 -9.62 -19.36
C ALA A 116 -1.07 -9.10 -20.05
N ASN A 117 -1.92 -8.38 -19.32
CA ASN A 117 -3.12 -7.72 -19.83
C ASN A 117 -2.90 -6.23 -20.18
N GLY A 118 -1.64 -5.79 -20.32
CA GLY A 118 -1.31 -4.43 -20.76
C GLY A 118 -1.66 -3.32 -19.79
N LYS A 119 -1.85 -3.64 -18.47
CA LYS A 119 -2.19 -2.67 -17.44
C LYS A 119 -0.94 -2.09 -16.78
N ARG A 120 -1.00 -0.85 -16.37
CA ARG A 120 -0.03 -0.32 -15.41
C ARG A 120 -0.25 -0.98 -14.05
N CYS A 121 0.84 -1.38 -13.39
CA CYS A 121 0.73 -2.09 -12.13
C CYS A 121 1.76 -1.58 -11.12
N GLN A 122 1.27 -1.32 -9.89
CA GLN A 122 2.08 -1.17 -8.71
C GLN A 122 1.66 -2.26 -7.72
N ALA A 123 2.53 -3.24 -7.46
CA ALA A 123 2.25 -4.33 -6.54
C ALA A 123 3.30 -4.33 -5.42
N LEU A 124 2.85 -4.02 -4.20
CA LEU A 124 3.69 -3.95 -3.00
C LEU A 124 3.45 -5.22 -2.17
N GLY A 125 4.52 -5.97 -1.98
CA GLY A 125 4.52 -7.22 -1.24
C GLY A 125 4.98 -7.08 0.20
N GLY A 126 5.40 -8.19 0.79
CA GLY A 126 5.95 -8.26 2.14
C GLY A 126 7.33 -7.62 2.26
N ALA A 127 7.74 -7.40 3.51
CA ALA A 127 9.02 -6.81 3.85
C ALA A 127 9.72 -7.60 4.96
N LYS A 128 11.01 -7.38 5.11
CA LYS A 128 11.84 -7.83 6.21
C LYS A 128 12.63 -6.64 6.72
N ASN A 129 11.99 -5.80 7.52
CA ASN A 129 12.58 -4.54 7.99
C ASN A 129 13.65 -4.81 9.05
N HIS A 130 14.77 -4.10 8.94
CA HIS A 130 15.91 -4.22 9.82
C HIS A 130 16.15 -2.89 10.54
N ALA A 131 16.47 -2.96 11.83
CA ALA A 131 16.99 -1.84 12.61
C ALA A 131 18.44 -2.12 13.00
N ILE A 132 19.29 -1.11 12.92
CA ILE A 132 20.68 -1.20 13.37
C ILE A 132 20.78 -0.52 14.74
N VAL A 133 21.32 -1.22 15.74
CA VAL A 133 21.54 -0.71 17.09
C VAL A 133 23.04 -0.54 17.29
N MET A 134 23.46 0.72 17.41
CA MET A 134 24.86 1.10 17.59
C MET A 134 25.31 0.98 19.06
N PRO A 135 26.62 0.87 19.35
CA PRO A 135 27.13 0.74 20.74
C PRO A 135 26.83 1.94 21.64
N ASP A 136 26.66 3.12 21.06
CA ASP A 136 26.32 4.36 21.76
C ASP A 136 24.84 4.64 21.88
N ALA A 137 23.98 3.68 21.47
CA ALA A 137 22.54 3.82 21.58
C ALA A 137 22.08 3.78 23.04
N ASP A 138 21.05 4.56 23.37
CA ASP A 138 20.29 4.39 24.60
C ASP A 138 19.50 3.08 24.51
N ILE A 139 20.00 2.03 25.17
CA ILE A 139 19.45 0.68 25.06
C ILE A 139 18.02 0.60 25.66
N ASP A 140 17.71 1.37 26.69
CA ASP A 140 16.35 1.37 27.27
C ASP A 140 15.33 1.97 26.28
N ASN A 141 15.69 3.09 25.67
CA ASN A 141 14.88 3.66 24.62
C ASN A 141 14.80 2.75 23.39
N ALA A 142 15.91 2.14 22.95
CA ALA A 142 15.95 1.21 21.83
C ALA A 142 14.99 0.01 22.05
N VAL A 143 15.03 -0.60 23.24
CA VAL A 143 14.11 -1.70 23.59
C VAL A 143 12.65 -1.26 23.48
N ASN A 144 12.27 -0.13 24.06
CA ASN A 144 10.90 0.37 24.02
C ASN A 144 10.43 0.62 22.58
N GLN A 145 11.26 1.23 21.75
CA GLN A 145 10.92 1.51 20.35
C GLN A 145 10.84 0.23 19.50
N LEU A 146 11.79 -0.69 19.70
CA LEU A 146 11.81 -1.97 18.98
C LEU A 146 10.60 -2.83 19.34
N LEU A 147 10.21 -2.90 20.63
CA LEU A 147 9.01 -3.63 21.05
C LEU A 147 7.75 -3.06 20.38
N GLY A 148 7.57 -1.75 20.42
CA GLY A 148 6.44 -1.10 19.77
C GLY A 148 6.42 -1.31 18.25
N ALA A 149 7.58 -1.21 17.61
CA ALA A 149 7.71 -1.36 16.16
C ALA A 149 7.59 -2.81 15.68
N ALA A 150 8.07 -3.79 16.47
CA ALA A 150 8.02 -5.20 16.09
C ALA A 150 6.64 -5.85 16.38
N PHE A 151 6.09 -5.58 17.57
CA PHE A 151 4.90 -6.29 18.06
C PHE A 151 3.62 -5.45 18.08
N GLY A 152 3.71 -4.16 17.81
CA GLY A 152 2.54 -3.30 17.66
C GLY A 152 1.60 -3.82 16.58
N SER A 153 0.28 -3.77 16.83
CA SER A 153 -0.74 -4.38 15.96
C SER A 153 -0.48 -5.88 15.68
N SER A 154 -0.11 -6.62 16.71
CA SER A 154 0.21 -8.07 16.65
C SER A 154 1.29 -8.44 15.63
N GLY A 155 2.20 -7.49 15.32
CA GLY A 155 3.24 -7.68 14.31
C GLY A 155 2.76 -7.64 12.85
N GLU A 156 1.51 -7.30 12.61
CA GLU A 156 0.90 -7.34 11.27
C GLU A 156 1.09 -6.04 10.47
N ARG A 157 1.91 -5.10 10.97
CA ARG A 157 2.28 -3.91 10.20
C ARG A 157 3.27 -4.27 9.09
N CYS A 158 3.06 -3.77 7.89
CA CYS A 158 4.02 -3.90 6.79
C CYS A 158 5.41 -3.30 7.12
N MET A 159 5.43 -2.29 8.01
CA MET A 159 6.63 -1.62 8.50
C MET A 159 7.15 -2.22 9.83
N ALA A 160 6.59 -3.33 10.31
CA ALA A 160 7.07 -3.98 11.53
C ALA A 160 8.53 -4.39 11.41
N LEU A 161 9.31 -4.14 12.47
CA LEU A 161 10.72 -4.53 12.50
C LEU A 161 10.84 -6.02 12.77
N SER A 162 11.45 -6.74 11.83
CA SER A 162 11.63 -8.20 11.92
C SER A 162 13.00 -8.59 12.46
N VAL A 163 13.97 -7.68 12.34
CA VAL A 163 15.38 -7.94 12.68
C VAL A 163 15.99 -6.74 13.37
N ALA A 164 16.62 -6.96 14.51
CA ALA A 164 17.54 -6.01 15.12
C ALA A 164 18.98 -6.46 14.86
N VAL A 165 19.75 -5.65 14.18
CA VAL A 165 21.17 -5.86 13.92
C VAL A 165 21.98 -5.04 14.91
N THR A 166 22.60 -5.69 15.88
CA THR A 166 23.44 -5.03 16.90
C THR A 166 24.88 -4.94 16.43
N VAL A 167 25.51 -3.81 16.71
CA VAL A 167 26.94 -3.63 16.46
C VAL A 167 27.72 -3.92 17.74
N GLY A 168 28.45 -5.05 17.76
CA GLY A 168 29.24 -5.55 18.89
C GLY A 168 28.44 -6.44 19.85
N ASP A 169 29.16 -7.37 20.48
CA ASP A 169 28.57 -8.38 21.37
C ASP A 169 27.98 -7.77 22.65
N GLU A 170 28.62 -6.77 23.22
CA GLU A 170 28.12 -6.05 24.41
C GLU A 170 26.75 -5.39 24.14
N THR A 171 26.58 -4.79 22.96
CA THR A 171 25.30 -4.21 22.55
C THR A 171 24.24 -5.29 22.38
N ALA A 172 24.61 -6.44 21.81
CA ALA A 172 23.72 -7.58 21.63
C ALA A 172 23.24 -8.13 22.97
N ASP A 173 24.16 -8.39 23.86
CA ASP A 173 23.87 -8.95 25.20
C ASP A 173 22.98 -8.01 26.01
N ALA A 174 23.28 -6.72 26.00
CA ALA A 174 22.49 -5.70 26.68
C ALA A 174 21.07 -5.61 26.11
N LEU A 175 20.92 -5.60 24.78
CA LEU A 175 19.62 -5.55 24.12
C LEU A 175 18.78 -6.79 24.44
N VAL A 176 19.35 -7.99 24.27
CA VAL A 176 18.65 -9.27 24.53
C VAL A 176 18.22 -9.39 25.98
N SER A 177 19.13 -9.09 26.91
CA SER A 177 18.83 -9.13 28.35
C SER A 177 17.65 -8.22 28.71
N LYS A 178 17.65 -6.98 28.22
CA LYS A 178 16.58 -6.02 28.53
C LYS A 178 15.26 -6.38 27.84
N MET A 179 15.28 -6.82 26.59
CA MET A 179 14.08 -7.25 25.88
C MET A 179 13.42 -8.45 26.57
N SER A 180 14.20 -9.44 26.99
CA SER A 180 13.68 -10.65 27.66
C SER A 180 12.98 -10.36 29.00
N ASN A 181 13.27 -9.22 29.63
CA ASN A 181 12.63 -8.85 30.89
C ASN A 181 11.29 -8.14 30.72
N VAL A 182 10.95 -7.70 29.49
CA VAL A 182 9.74 -6.91 29.20
C VAL A 182 8.78 -7.58 28.22
N MET A 183 9.20 -8.70 27.62
CA MET A 183 8.38 -9.58 26.80
C MET A 183 7.67 -10.64 27.64
#